data_f4b78ef648f5ef2324bf6a1793d2671c
#
_entry.id   f4b78ef648f5ef2324bf6a1793d2671c
#
_cell.length_a   1.000
_cell.length_b   1.000
_cell.length_c   1.000
_cell.angle_alpha   90.00
_cell.angle_beta   90.00
_cell.angle_gamma   90.00
#
_symmetry.space_group_name_H-M   'P 1'
#
loop_
_entity.id
_entity.type
_entity.pdbx_description
1 polymer ?
#
loop_
_entity_poly.entity_id
_entity_poly.type
_entity_poly.pdbx_seq_one_letter_code
_entity_poly.pdbx_strand_id
1 'polypeptide(L)'
;MKTKLVTITIFLLITIAMTGCKSDKSEYDKIVEFGQKYTDAWNSKVPEKMATFYAEDGTLTVNKGTPAVGRKQLAETAQSYMEAFPDLELTMDSLTKENGIYRYYWTFKGTNSGPNGTGNKVDFSGFEEWTMNDQGLVQKSIGTYDAEEYERQLNGN
;
A
#
# COMPACT_ATOMS: atom_id res chain seq x y z
N MET A 1 -0.33 83.20 22.21
CA MET A 1 -0.95 81.88 22.37
C MET A 1 -0.44 81.00 21.22
N LYS A 2 0.41 80.03 21.52
CA LYS A 2 1.02 79.12 20.47
C LYS A 2 0.31 77.75 20.58
N THR A 3 -0.52 77.46 19.60
CA THR A 3 -1.22 76.16 19.47
C THR A 3 -0.21 75.11 18.91
N LYS A 4 0.07 74.10 19.71
CA LYS A 4 0.89 72.96 19.24
C LYS A 4 0.00 71.94 18.55
N LEU A 5 0.24 71.75 17.27
CA LEU A 5 -0.40 70.69 16.47
C LEU A 5 0.31 69.35 16.74
N VAL A 6 -0.46 68.42 17.35
CA VAL A 6 0.03 67.06 17.62
C VAL A 6 -0.33 66.18 16.41
N THR A 7 0.67 65.75 15.64
CA THR A 7 0.49 64.82 14.52
C THR A 7 0.52 63.43 15.08
N ILE A 8 -0.63 62.73 15.06
CA ILE A 8 -0.73 61.31 15.41
C ILE A 8 -0.44 60.49 14.15
N THR A 9 0.71 59.87 14.13
CA THR A 9 1.09 58.92 13.08
C THR A 9 0.51 57.56 13.44
N ILE A 10 -0.54 57.13 12.74
CA ILE A 10 -1.11 55.76 12.90
C ILE A 10 -0.25 54.81 12.10
N PHE A 11 0.52 53.96 12.81
CA PHE A 11 1.23 52.82 12.23
C PHE A 11 0.22 51.67 12.02
N LEU A 12 -0.22 51.48 10.79
CA LEU A 12 -1.06 50.35 10.39
C LEU A 12 -0.18 49.09 10.26
N LEU A 13 -0.14 48.26 11.29
CA LEU A 13 0.49 46.95 11.26
C LEU A 13 -0.37 46.01 10.38
N ILE A 14 0.07 45.82 9.13
CA ILE A 14 -0.50 44.78 8.26
C ILE A 14 0.12 43.44 8.69
N THR A 15 -0.60 42.67 9.51
CA THR A 15 -0.27 41.26 9.77
C THR A 15 -0.69 40.44 8.56
N ILE A 16 0.28 40.10 7.71
CA ILE A 16 0.09 39.11 6.62
C ILE A 16 -0.05 37.74 7.30
N ALA A 17 -1.28 37.29 7.50
CA ALA A 17 -1.57 35.91 7.85
C ALA A 17 -1.19 35.03 6.64
N MET A 18 -0.02 34.40 6.70
CA MET A 18 0.32 33.33 5.78
C MET A 18 -0.56 32.12 6.14
N THR A 19 -1.75 32.08 5.57
CA THR A 19 -2.55 30.84 5.49
C THR A 19 -1.80 29.92 4.54
N GLY A 20 -0.97 29.04 5.10
CA GLY A 20 -0.37 27.93 4.37
C GLY A 20 -1.52 27.10 3.81
N CYS A 21 -1.77 27.17 2.50
CA CYS A 21 -2.58 26.21 1.78
C CYS A 21 -1.94 24.84 1.99
N LYS A 22 -2.47 24.03 2.93
CA LYS A 22 -2.36 22.59 2.83
C LYS A 22 -3.14 22.24 1.57
N SER A 23 -2.43 21.92 0.48
CA SER A 23 -3.09 21.33 -0.69
C SER A 23 -3.63 19.98 -0.21
N ASP A 24 -4.95 19.83 -0.13
CA ASP A 24 -5.55 18.54 0.09
C ASP A 24 -5.10 17.62 -1.05
N LYS A 25 -4.40 16.53 -0.68
CA LYS A 25 -4.00 15.50 -1.65
C LYS A 25 -5.24 15.02 -2.40
N SER A 26 -5.12 14.84 -3.70
CA SER A 26 -6.18 14.25 -4.50
C SER A 26 -6.53 12.84 -3.98
N GLU A 27 -7.73 12.35 -4.29
CA GLU A 27 -8.11 10.96 -3.95
C GLU A 27 -7.11 9.96 -4.54
N TYR A 28 -6.63 10.24 -5.75
CA TYR A 28 -5.62 9.43 -6.41
C TYR A 28 -4.29 9.42 -5.66
N ASP A 29 -3.79 10.58 -5.21
CA ASP A 29 -2.54 10.64 -4.44
C ASP A 29 -2.65 9.87 -3.13
N LYS A 30 -3.80 9.90 -2.47
CA LYS A 30 -4.04 9.15 -1.22
C LYS A 30 -3.99 7.64 -1.44
N ILE A 31 -4.58 7.14 -2.53
CA ILE A 31 -4.56 5.71 -2.80
C ILE A 31 -3.19 5.23 -3.29
N VAL A 32 -2.45 6.05 -4.03
CA VAL A 32 -1.06 5.75 -4.40
C VAL A 32 -0.17 5.66 -3.16
N GLU A 33 -0.32 6.60 -2.22
CA GLU A 33 0.39 6.55 -0.93
C GLU A 33 0.00 5.31 -0.10
N PHE A 34 -1.28 4.92 -0.11
CA PHE A 34 -1.76 3.69 0.51
C PHE A 34 -1.08 2.46 -0.10
N GLY A 35 -1.04 2.37 -1.43
CA GLY A 35 -0.38 1.27 -2.15
C GLY A 35 1.11 1.17 -1.83
N GLN A 36 1.81 2.32 -1.76
CA GLN A 36 3.22 2.34 -1.37
C GLN A 36 3.43 1.84 0.06
N LYS A 37 2.62 2.29 1.01
CA LYS A 37 2.68 1.83 2.41
C LYS A 37 2.34 0.34 2.54
N TYR A 38 1.41 -0.17 1.72
CA TYR A 38 1.10 -1.60 1.65
C TYR A 38 2.31 -2.41 1.17
N THR A 39 2.99 -1.91 0.11
CA THR A 39 4.26 -2.48 -0.37
C THR A 39 5.33 -2.50 0.74
N ASP A 40 5.50 -1.38 1.45
CA ASP A 40 6.45 -1.26 2.57
C ASP A 40 6.10 -2.24 3.71
N ALA A 41 4.81 -2.49 3.96
CA ALA A 41 4.37 -3.46 4.96
C ALA A 41 4.76 -4.89 4.59
N TRP A 42 4.62 -5.29 3.32
CA TRP A 42 5.11 -6.56 2.80
C TRP A 42 6.64 -6.68 2.96
N ASN A 43 7.38 -5.64 2.54
CA ASN A 43 8.84 -5.60 2.61
C ASN A 43 9.37 -5.55 4.05
N SER A 44 8.53 -5.14 5.02
CA SER A 44 8.90 -5.15 6.43
C SER A 44 9.08 -6.54 7.04
N LYS A 45 8.62 -7.59 6.37
CA LYS A 45 8.58 -8.99 6.86
C LYS A 45 7.80 -9.16 8.18
N VAL A 46 6.84 -8.28 8.43
CA VAL A 46 5.95 -8.33 9.61
C VAL A 46 4.52 -8.55 9.10
N PRO A 47 4.01 -9.80 9.12
CA PRO A 47 2.72 -10.17 8.53
C PRO A 47 1.54 -9.33 9.07
N GLU A 48 1.56 -9.02 10.36
CA GLU A 48 0.50 -8.23 10.99
C GLU A 48 0.44 -6.80 10.43
N LYS A 49 1.59 -6.21 10.05
CA LYS A 49 1.60 -4.88 9.42
C LYS A 49 0.85 -4.89 8.09
N MET A 50 1.07 -5.92 7.26
CA MET A 50 0.32 -6.08 6.01
C MET A 50 -1.18 -6.23 6.28
N ALA A 51 -1.57 -7.05 7.25
CA ALA A 51 -2.95 -7.30 7.59
C ALA A 51 -3.70 -6.04 8.07
N THR A 52 -3.00 -5.02 8.62
CA THR A 52 -3.66 -3.76 9.04
C THR A 52 -4.23 -2.94 7.89
N PHE A 53 -3.79 -3.17 6.66
CA PHE A 53 -4.34 -2.51 5.46
C PHE A 53 -5.73 -3.02 5.07
N TYR A 54 -6.15 -4.15 5.64
CA TYR A 54 -7.46 -4.72 5.43
C TYR A 54 -8.44 -4.34 6.55
N ALA A 55 -9.73 -4.32 6.21
CA ALA A 55 -10.80 -4.30 7.21
C ALA A 55 -10.67 -5.52 8.15
N GLU A 56 -11.28 -5.47 9.33
CA GLU A 56 -11.20 -6.58 10.28
C GLU A 56 -11.74 -7.90 9.72
N ASP A 57 -12.79 -7.80 8.90
CA ASP A 57 -13.42 -8.90 8.16
C ASP A 57 -13.01 -8.91 6.67
N GLY A 58 -11.98 -8.17 6.32
CA GLY A 58 -11.48 -8.08 4.94
C GLY A 58 -11.03 -9.42 4.39
N THR A 59 -11.01 -9.55 3.06
CA THR A 59 -10.69 -10.81 2.39
C THR A 59 -9.60 -10.65 1.35
N LEU A 60 -8.75 -11.67 1.23
CA LEU A 60 -7.77 -11.81 0.14
C LEU A 60 -7.96 -13.19 -0.50
N THR A 61 -8.18 -13.20 -1.80
CA THR A 61 -8.17 -14.41 -2.62
C THR A 61 -7.00 -14.34 -3.58
N VAL A 62 -6.12 -15.33 -3.56
CA VAL A 62 -4.98 -15.42 -4.49
C VAL A 62 -5.33 -16.38 -5.61
N ASN A 63 -5.31 -15.92 -6.85
CA ASN A 63 -5.75 -16.64 -8.04
C ASN A 63 -7.17 -17.23 -7.84
N LYS A 64 -7.30 -18.56 -7.92
CA LYS A 64 -8.54 -19.31 -7.70
C LYS A 64 -8.55 -20.04 -6.36
N GLY A 65 -7.69 -19.61 -5.41
CA GLY A 65 -7.57 -20.23 -4.11
C GLY A 65 -8.74 -19.96 -3.16
N THR A 66 -8.65 -20.53 -1.98
CA THR A 66 -9.62 -20.26 -0.90
C THR A 66 -9.36 -18.86 -0.32
N PRO A 67 -10.38 -18.02 -0.14
CA PRO A 67 -10.22 -16.74 0.49
C PRO A 67 -9.66 -16.82 1.91
N ALA A 68 -8.64 -16.05 2.23
CA ALA A 68 -8.27 -15.71 3.60
C ALA A 68 -9.25 -14.64 4.11
N VAL A 69 -9.86 -14.87 5.28
CA VAL A 69 -10.89 -13.99 5.84
C VAL A 69 -10.46 -13.46 7.20
N GLY A 70 -10.47 -12.14 7.32
CA GLY A 70 -10.08 -11.41 8.53
C GLY A 70 -8.56 -11.33 8.72
N ARG A 71 -8.14 -10.35 9.50
CA ARG A 71 -6.72 -9.99 9.67
C ARG A 71 -5.83 -11.14 10.11
N LYS A 72 -6.35 -12.09 10.92
CA LYS A 72 -5.57 -13.24 11.35
C LYS A 72 -5.17 -14.13 10.16
N GLN A 73 -6.13 -14.54 9.34
CA GLN A 73 -5.83 -15.39 8.17
C GLN A 73 -5.02 -14.62 7.10
N LEU A 74 -5.25 -13.32 6.98
CA LEU A 74 -4.45 -12.46 6.11
C LEU A 74 -2.98 -12.40 6.54
N ALA A 75 -2.72 -12.26 7.83
CA ALA A 75 -1.37 -12.32 8.39
C ALA A 75 -0.74 -13.71 8.19
N GLU A 76 -1.49 -14.80 8.42
CA GLU A 76 -1.03 -16.17 8.16
C GLU A 76 -0.66 -16.39 6.69
N THR A 77 -1.45 -15.81 5.76
CA THR A 77 -1.13 -15.84 4.32
C THR A 77 0.16 -15.07 4.02
N ALA A 78 0.31 -13.85 4.52
CA ALA A 78 1.54 -13.08 4.33
C ALA A 78 2.76 -13.79 4.93
N GLN A 79 2.60 -14.37 6.12
CA GLN A 79 3.66 -15.12 6.80
C GLN A 79 4.17 -16.27 5.93
N SER A 80 3.27 -17.02 5.28
CA SER A 80 3.67 -18.14 4.42
C SER A 80 4.60 -17.72 3.27
N TYR A 81 4.34 -16.55 2.65
CA TYR A 81 5.22 -15.99 1.62
C TYR A 81 6.53 -15.47 2.21
N MET A 82 6.48 -14.77 3.33
CA MET A 82 7.66 -14.21 4.01
C MET A 82 8.60 -15.30 4.53
N GLU A 83 8.07 -16.43 4.98
CA GLU A 83 8.85 -17.60 5.39
C GLU A 83 9.44 -18.36 4.20
N ALA A 84 8.67 -18.54 3.12
CA ALA A 84 9.14 -19.19 1.91
C ALA A 84 10.25 -18.38 1.20
N PHE A 85 10.15 -17.04 1.27
CA PHE A 85 11.07 -16.10 0.63
C PHE A 85 11.59 -15.06 1.64
N PRO A 86 12.57 -15.43 2.50
CA PRO A 86 13.07 -14.51 3.54
C PRO A 86 13.66 -13.20 2.99
N ASP A 87 14.15 -13.23 1.74
CA ASP A 87 14.68 -12.07 1.01
C ASP A 87 13.66 -11.42 0.06
N LEU A 88 12.35 -11.73 0.18
CA LEU A 88 11.34 -11.18 -0.71
C LEU A 88 11.44 -9.66 -0.80
N GLU A 89 11.29 -9.17 -2.01
CA GLU A 89 11.16 -7.75 -2.35
C GLU A 89 9.92 -7.59 -3.21
N LEU A 90 8.98 -6.78 -2.73
CA LEU A 90 7.79 -6.37 -3.45
C LEU A 90 7.97 -4.94 -3.97
N THR A 91 7.65 -4.71 -5.22
CA THR A 91 7.64 -3.37 -5.83
C THR A 91 6.22 -3.05 -6.29
N MET A 92 5.74 -1.84 -5.98
CA MET A 92 4.53 -1.31 -6.60
C MET A 92 4.89 -0.76 -7.99
N ASP A 93 4.39 -1.38 -9.05
CA ASP A 93 4.66 -0.93 -10.42
C ASP A 93 3.74 0.21 -10.82
N SER A 94 2.47 0.10 -10.49
CA SER A 94 1.46 1.14 -10.73
C SER A 94 0.18 0.87 -9.93
N LEU A 95 -0.71 1.87 -9.92
CA LEU A 95 -2.03 1.74 -9.37
C LEU A 95 -3.03 2.49 -10.25
N THR A 96 -4.12 1.84 -10.62
CA THR A 96 -5.18 2.41 -11.45
C THR A 96 -6.54 2.31 -10.74
N LYS A 97 -7.52 3.12 -11.18
CA LYS A 97 -8.90 3.05 -10.71
C LYS A 97 -9.82 2.92 -11.91
N GLU A 98 -10.65 1.91 -11.91
CA GLU A 98 -11.68 1.71 -12.92
C GLU A 98 -12.97 1.21 -12.28
N ASN A 99 -14.10 1.84 -12.56
CA ASN A 99 -15.43 1.47 -12.04
C ASN A 99 -15.49 1.26 -10.52
N GLY A 100 -14.74 2.07 -9.75
CA GLY A 100 -14.71 2.00 -8.28
C GLY A 100 -13.79 0.92 -7.71
N ILE A 101 -13.12 0.14 -8.55
CA ILE A 101 -12.12 -0.86 -8.18
C ILE A 101 -10.74 -0.27 -8.39
N TYR A 102 -9.86 -0.43 -7.41
CA TYR A 102 -8.46 -0.09 -7.55
C TYR A 102 -7.67 -1.32 -7.96
N ARG A 103 -6.82 -1.20 -8.99
CA ARG A 103 -5.93 -2.27 -9.41
C ARG A 103 -4.50 -1.88 -9.08
N TYR A 104 -3.92 -2.59 -8.11
CA TYR A 104 -2.56 -2.46 -7.63
C TYR A 104 -1.69 -3.47 -8.36
N TYR A 105 -0.79 -3.00 -9.24
CA TYR A 105 0.16 -3.82 -9.99
C TYR A 105 1.47 -3.91 -9.22
N TRP A 106 2.04 -5.10 -9.16
CA TRP A 106 3.23 -5.39 -8.41
C TRP A 106 4.16 -6.36 -9.09
N THR A 107 5.46 -6.27 -8.76
CA THR A 107 6.49 -7.25 -9.08
C THR A 107 7.04 -7.82 -7.77
N PHE A 108 7.14 -9.14 -7.71
CA PHE A 108 7.66 -9.90 -6.57
C PHE A 108 8.96 -10.57 -6.98
N LYS A 109 10.02 -10.40 -6.16
CA LYS A 109 11.31 -11.08 -6.29
C LYS A 109 11.65 -11.73 -4.98
N GLY A 110 12.35 -12.88 -5.06
CA GLY A 110 12.86 -13.56 -3.88
C GLY A 110 13.53 -14.87 -4.20
N THR A 111 14.22 -15.42 -3.20
CA THR A 111 14.81 -16.75 -3.26
C THR A 111 13.99 -17.67 -2.37
N ASN A 112 13.49 -18.77 -2.91
CA ASN A 112 12.74 -19.77 -2.15
C ASN A 112 13.68 -20.56 -1.24
N SER A 113 14.22 -19.90 -0.22
CA SER A 113 15.23 -20.43 0.71
C SER A 113 14.67 -20.72 2.11
N GLY A 114 13.36 -20.55 2.31
CA GLY A 114 12.70 -20.90 3.57
C GLY A 114 12.64 -22.42 3.81
N PRO A 115 11.98 -22.87 4.87
CA PRO A 115 11.86 -24.29 5.21
C PRO A 115 11.31 -25.13 4.04
N ASN A 116 12.02 -26.17 3.65
CA ASN A 116 11.72 -27.01 2.48
C ASN A 116 11.72 -26.28 1.13
N GLY A 117 12.34 -25.12 1.04
CA GLY A 117 12.45 -24.35 -0.19
C GLY A 117 13.34 -25.02 -1.23
N THR A 118 13.11 -24.67 -2.50
CA THR A 118 13.87 -25.20 -3.65
C THR A 118 15.24 -24.55 -3.80
N GLY A 119 15.48 -23.38 -3.17
CA GLY A 119 16.67 -22.56 -3.37
C GLY A 119 16.64 -21.71 -4.65
N ASN A 120 15.61 -21.84 -5.47
CA ASN A 120 15.49 -21.13 -6.73
C ASN A 120 14.98 -19.69 -6.52
N LYS A 121 15.36 -18.81 -7.43
CA LYS A 121 14.90 -17.44 -7.47
C LYS A 121 13.62 -17.33 -8.29
N VAL A 122 12.74 -16.45 -7.84
CA VAL A 122 11.55 -16.07 -8.57
C VAL A 122 11.57 -14.56 -8.84
N ASP A 123 11.06 -14.15 -10.01
CA ASP A 123 10.84 -12.77 -10.44
C ASP A 123 9.58 -12.78 -11.32
N PHE A 124 8.45 -12.41 -10.71
CA PHE A 124 7.16 -12.44 -11.39
C PHE A 124 6.29 -11.28 -10.98
N SER A 125 5.34 -10.93 -11.84
CA SER A 125 4.44 -9.81 -11.63
C SER A 125 3.00 -10.28 -11.53
N GLY A 126 2.19 -9.44 -10.90
CA GLY A 126 0.77 -9.68 -10.77
C GLY A 126 0.03 -8.38 -10.46
N PHE A 127 -1.22 -8.53 -10.09
CA PHE A 127 -2.02 -7.41 -9.61
C PHE A 127 -3.00 -7.88 -8.53
N GLU A 128 -3.44 -6.93 -7.73
CA GLU A 128 -4.59 -7.10 -6.83
C GLU A 128 -5.70 -6.13 -7.23
N GLU A 129 -6.92 -6.62 -7.25
CA GLU A 129 -8.13 -5.80 -7.40
C GLU A 129 -8.71 -5.54 -6.01
N TRP A 130 -8.69 -4.26 -5.60
CA TRP A 130 -9.14 -3.84 -4.29
C TRP A 130 -10.51 -3.16 -4.35
N THR A 131 -11.44 -3.65 -3.53
CA THR A 131 -12.64 -2.92 -3.13
C THR A 131 -12.38 -2.34 -1.74
N MET A 132 -12.45 -1.02 -1.61
CA MET A 132 -12.23 -0.32 -0.34
C MET A 132 -13.54 -0.14 0.43
N ASN A 133 -13.46 -0.11 1.77
CA ASN A 133 -14.58 0.28 2.62
C ASN A 133 -14.56 1.80 2.90
N ASP A 134 -15.57 2.30 3.61
CA ASP A 134 -15.72 3.72 3.95
C ASP A 134 -14.61 4.24 4.89
N GLN A 135 -13.86 3.36 5.53
CA GLN A 135 -12.71 3.70 6.38
C GLN A 135 -11.40 3.82 5.57
N GLY A 136 -11.44 3.56 4.26
CA GLY A 136 -10.27 3.56 3.40
C GLY A 136 -9.37 2.34 3.58
N LEU A 137 -9.92 1.21 4.04
CA LEU A 137 -9.24 -0.07 4.16
C LEU A 137 -9.73 -1.03 3.07
N VAL A 138 -8.89 -2.00 2.70
CA VAL A 138 -9.25 -3.05 1.74
C VAL A 138 -10.31 -3.96 2.35
N GLN A 139 -11.52 -3.94 1.80
CA GLN A 139 -12.59 -4.86 2.19
C GLN A 139 -12.46 -6.19 1.45
N LYS A 140 -12.07 -6.13 0.17
CA LYS A 140 -11.88 -7.31 -0.65
C LYS A 140 -10.69 -7.10 -1.58
N SER A 141 -9.80 -8.07 -1.63
CA SER A 141 -8.72 -8.18 -2.60
C SER A 141 -8.80 -9.48 -3.37
N ILE A 142 -8.57 -9.40 -4.68
CA ILE A 142 -8.38 -10.55 -5.55
C ILE A 142 -7.01 -10.38 -6.20
N GLY A 143 -6.03 -11.15 -5.74
CA GLY A 143 -4.70 -11.21 -6.30
C GLY A 143 -4.64 -12.19 -7.46
N THR A 144 -3.99 -11.79 -8.54
CA THR A 144 -3.82 -12.60 -9.76
C THR A 144 -2.39 -12.50 -10.26
N TYR A 145 -1.78 -13.64 -10.53
CA TYR A 145 -0.51 -13.78 -11.21
C TYR A 145 -0.49 -15.05 -12.05
N ASP A 146 0.48 -15.18 -12.96
CA ASP A 146 0.68 -16.37 -13.77
C ASP A 146 1.25 -17.51 -12.89
N ALA A 147 0.38 -18.43 -12.50
CA ALA A 147 0.75 -19.54 -11.63
C ALA A 147 1.68 -20.56 -12.32
N GLU A 148 1.56 -20.74 -13.64
CA GLU A 148 2.40 -21.65 -14.40
C GLU A 148 3.83 -21.11 -14.49
N GLU A 149 3.98 -19.81 -14.75
CA GLU A 149 5.28 -19.13 -14.77
C GLU A 149 5.93 -19.13 -13.36
N TYR A 150 5.14 -18.85 -12.31
CA TYR A 150 5.62 -18.93 -10.93
C TYR A 150 6.17 -20.33 -10.60
N GLU A 151 5.40 -21.39 -10.89
CA GLU A 151 5.80 -22.77 -10.66
C GLU A 151 7.03 -23.16 -11.50
N ARG A 152 7.12 -22.69 -12.74
CA ARG A 152 8.29 -22.92 -13.60
C ARG A 152 9.55 -22.35 -12.96
N GLN A 153 9.52 -21.11 -12.49
CA GLN A 153 10.65 -20.47 -11.81
C GLN A 153 10.97 -21.17 -10.48
N LEU A 154 9.95 -21.53 -9.71
CA LEU A 154 10.10 -22.20 -8.43
C LEU A 154 10.82 -23.56 -8.56
N ASN A 155 10.59 -24.27 -9.67
CA ASN A 155 11.21 -25.56 -9.97
C ASN A 155 12.54 -25.44 -10.75
N GLY A 156 12.99 -24.22 -11.08
CA GLY A 156 14.25 -23.97 -11.77
C GLY A 156 14.25 -24.38 -13.26
N ASN A 157 13.10 -24.31 -13.91
CA ASN A 157 12.92 -24.70 -15.32
C ASN A 157 12.89 -23.48 -16.25
#